data_59c604e73ed22e02b8c13205939b3c2b
#
_entry.id   59c604e73ed22e02b8c13205939b3c2b
#
_cell.length_a   1.000
_cell.length_b   1.000
_cell.length_c   1.000
_cell.angle_alpha   90.00
_cell.angle_beta   90.00
_cell.angle_gamma   90.00
#
_symmetry.space_group_name_H-M   'P 1'
#
loop_
_entity.id
_entity.type
_entity.pdbx_description
1 polymer ?
#
loop_
_entity_poly.entity_id
_entity_poly.type
_entity_poly.pdbx_seq_one_letter_code
_entity_poly.pdbx_strand_id
1 'polypeptide(L)'
;MDGYLEQAISLVTFDSVIVWITPALACFLIGYLICRSGKMRLRDCLALSILTFYMAFVFTLTIYERTVTPQATMQLTLFWSYKHIANGDKGMFFEVFWNVVLFMPYGFLASIVSKSKAKWHVLLSGSLLSIAIELTQLFTHRGLCEFDDILHNSLGTIIGIGLFYLVAKIILRVEQKYNIQLDTVN
;
A
#
# COMPACT_ATOMS: atom_id res chain seq x y z
N MET A 1 9.37 7.81 19.21
CA MET A 1 9.00 8.12 17.81
C MET A 1 10.25 8.33 16.96
N ASP A 2 11.28 8.97 17.52
CA ASP A 2 12.52 9.30 16.79
C ASP A 2 13.31 8.07 16.32
N GLY A 3 13.40 7.00 17.11
CA GLY A 3 14.11 5.78 16.70
C GLY A 3 13.50 5.02 15.51
N TYR A 4 12.19 5.04 15.33
CA TYR A 4 11.53 4.41 14.16
C TYR A 4 11.76 5.19 12.86
N LEU A 5 11.77 6.53 12.95
CA LEU A 5 12.08 7.38 11.80
C LEU A 5 13.55 7.26 11.39
N GLU A 6 14.47 7.25 12.34
CA GLU A 6 15.89 7.03 12.07
C GLU A 6 16.15 5.67 11.45
N GLN A 7 15.49 4.62 11.96
CA GLN A 7 15.57 3.27 11.39
C GLN A 7 14.99 3.23 9.97
N ALA A 8 13.83 3.85 9.72
CA ALA A 8 13.25 3.92 8.39
C ALA A 8 14.14 4.70 7.39
N ILE A 9 14.79 5.78 7.84
CA ILE A 9 15.71 6.56 7.01
C ILE A 9 17.00 5.77 6.72
N SER A 10 17.52 5.01 7.68
CA SER A 10 18.72 4.18 7.49
C SER A 10 18.52 3.05 6.47
N LEU A 11 17.28 2.64 6.20
CA LEU A 11 16.92 1.63 5.18
C LEU A 11 16.99 2.20 3.75
N VAL A 12 17.00 3.53 3.59
CA VAL A 12 17.11 4.17 2.28
C VAL A 12 18.58 4.18 1.85
N THR A 13 19.06 3.06 1.35
CA THR A 13 20.37 2.95 0.72
C THR A 13 20.26 3.20 -0.78
N PHE A 14 21.38 3.50 -1.43
CA PHE A 14 21.42 3.69 -2.89
C PHE A 14 20.90 2.44 -3.62
N ASP A 15 21.26 1.25 -3.14
CA ASP A 15 20.83 -0.02 -3.71
C ASP A 15 19.32 -0.25 -3.57
N SER A 16 18.74 0.08 -2.41
CA SER A 16 17.30 -0.03 -2.20
C SER A 16 16.51 0.93 -3.11
N VAL A 17 17.02 2.14 -3.32
CA VAL A 17 16.42 3.12 -4.25
C VAL A 17 16.41 2.59 -5.68
N ILE A 18 17.49 1.96 -6.14
CA ILE A 18 17.53 1.33 -7.48
C ILE A 18 16.49 0.22 -7.59
N VAL A 19 16.37 -0.65 -6.59
CA VAL A 19 15.37 -1.74 -6.55
C VAL A 19 13.95 -1.20 -6.62
N TRP A 20 13.67 -0.02 -6.08
CA TRP A 20 12.33 0.58 -6.14
C TRP A 20 12.05 1.27 -7.48
N ILE A 21 13.04 2.01 -8.02
CA ILE A 21 12.87 2.81 -9.23
C ILE A 21 12.86 1.94 -10.49
N THR A 22 13.68 0.90 -10.57
CA THR A 22 13.82 0.08 -11.80
C THR A 22 12.51 -0.54 -12.25
N PRO A 23 11.73 -1.29 -11.42
CA PRO A 23 10.46 -1.85 -11.84
C PRO A 23 9.40 -0.78 -12.13
N ALA A 24 9.42 0.33 -11.39
CA ALA A 24 8.49 1.44 -11.63
C ALA A 24 8.75 2.11 -12.98
N LEU A 25 10.02 2.33 -13.34
CA LEU A 25 10.41 2.89 -14.62
C LEU A 25 10.09 1.94 -15.77
N ALA A 26 10.35 0.65 -15.61
CA ALA A 26 9.97 -0.36 -16.61
C ALA A 26 8.45 -0.38 -16.83
N CYS A 27 7.66 -0.35 -15.74
CA CYS A 27 6.21 -0.28 -15.78
C CYS A 27 5.71 1.00 -16.47
N PHE A 28 6.37 2.15 -16.21
CA PHE A 28 6.07 3.41 -16.87
C PHE A 28 6.34 3.34 -18.37
N LEU A 29 7.49 2.83 -18.79
CA LEU A 29 7.87 2.74 -20.21
C LEU A 29 6.91 1.83 -20.98
N ILE A 30 6.60 0.66 -20.44
CA ILE A 30 5.63 -0.28 -21.05
C ILE A 30 4.24 0.38 -21.12
N GLY A 31 3.78 0.97 -20.03
CA GLY A 31 2.50 1.66 -19.99
C GLY A 31 2.42 2.85 -20.95
N TYR A 32 3.51 3.61 -21.11
CA TYR A 32 3.60 4.70 -22.06
C TYR A 32 3.48 4.22 -23.51
N LEU A 33 4.13 3.10 -23.86
CA LEU A 33 4.00 2.49 -25.20
C LEU A 33 2.57 2.04 -25.47
N ILE A 34 1.90 1.45 -24.46
CA ILE A 34 0.49 1.07 -24.55
C ILE A 34 -0.41 2.31 -24.66
N CYS A 35 -0.08 3.39 -23.95
CA CYS A 35 -0.78 4.67 -24.03
C CYS A 35 -0.70 5.26 -25.45
N ARG A 36 0.48 5.25 -26.08
CA ARG A 36 0.66 5.69 -27.48
C ARG A 36 -0.18 4.88 -28.48
N SER A 37 -0.47 3.62 -28.17
CA SER A 37 -1.38 2.80 -29.00
C SER A 37 -2.88 3.08 -28.76
N GLY A 38 -3.22 4.05 -27.89
CA GLY A 38 -4.59 4.39 -27.54
C GLY A 38 -5.32 3.43 -26.60
N LYS A 39 -4.62 2.40 -26.11
CA LYS A 39 -5.22 1.34 -25.25
C LYS A 39 -5.26 1.69 -23.76
N MET A 40 -4.46 2.68 -23.31
CA MET A 40 -4.40 3.11 -21.92
C MET A 40 -4.23 4.64 -21.83
N ARG A 41 -4.80 5.27 -20.80
CA ARG A 41 -4.61 6.70 -20.53
C ARG A 41 -3.31 6.94 -19.79
N LEU A 42 -2.63 8.07 -20.03
CA LEU A 42 -1.39 8.46 -19.34
C LEU A 42 -1.54 8.47 -17.81
N ARG A 43 -2.70 8.91 -17.32
CA ARG A 43 -3.03 8.88 -15.88
C ARG A 43 -2.95 7.48 -15.29
N ASP A 44 -3.49 6.49 -16.00
CA ASP A 44 -3.53 5.09 -15.54
C ASP A 44 -2.11 4.48 -15.59
N CYS A 45 -1.29 4.88 -16.57
CA CYS A 45 0.12 4.53 -16.66
C CYS A 45 0.92 5.08 -15.47
N LEU A 46 0.76 6.36 -15.15
CA LEU A 46 1.44 7.00 -14.01
C LEU A 46 1.04 6.35 -12.69
N ALA A 47 -0.26 6.13 -12.47
CA ALA A 47 -0.77 5.50 -11.26
C ALA A 47 -0.23 4.06 -11.08
N LEU A 48 -0.14 3.29 -12.18
CA LEU A 48 0.43 1.95 -12.15
C LEU A 48 1.94 1.98 -11.81
N SER A 49 2.68 2.94 -12.36
CA SER A 49 4.12 3.09 -12.08
C SER A 49 4.37 3.47 -10.62
N ILE A 50 3.58 4.40 -10.08
CA ILE A 50 3.65 4.78 -8.66
C ILE A 50 3.27 3.59 -7.78
N LEU A 51 2.23 2.83 -8.14
CA LEU A 51 1.84 1.62 -7.41
C LEU A 51 2.97 0.57 -7.42
N THR A 52 3.63 0.36 -8.56
CA THR A 52 4.75 -0.59 -8.68
C THR A 52 5.94 -0.16 -7.82
N PHE A 53 6.29 1.14 -7.85
CA PHE A 53 7.32 1.70 -6.98
C PHE A 53 6.97 1.46 -5.50
N TYR A 54 5.72 1.76 -5.13
CA TYR A 54 5.23 1.58 -3.76
C TYR A 54 5.27 0.11 -3.34
N MET A 55 4.92 -0.82 -4.23
CA MET A 55 4.98 -2.25 -3.94
C MET A 55 6.41 -2.74 -3.72
N ALA A 56 7.39 -2.24 -4.49
CA ALA A 56 8.79 -2.56 -4.25
C ALA A 56 9.27 -2.02 -2.88
N PHE A 57 8.81 -0.83 -2.48
CA PHE A 57 9.07 -0.27 -1.16
C PHE A 57 8.45 -1.12 -0.04
N VAL A 58 7.18 -1.52 -0.15
CA VAL A 58 6.51 -2.41 0.82
C VAL A 58 7.27 -3.73 0.95
N PHE A 59 7.64 -4.35 -0.17
CA PHE A 59 8.42 -5.60 -0.18
C PHE A 59 9.74 -5.46 0.57
N THR A 60 10.46 -4.35 0.37
CA THR A 60 11.71 -4.08 1.08
C THR A 60 11.49 -4.00 2.57
N LEU A 61 10.51 -3.22 3.04
CA LEU A 61 10.25 -3.03 4.47
C LEU A 61 9.74 -4.30 5.16
N THR A 62 8.89 -5.07 4.48
CA THR A 62 8.21 -6.20 5.11
C THR A 62 8.98 -7.51 5.01
N ILE A 63 9.89 -7.65 4.05
CA ILE A 63 10.57 -8.91 3.78
C ILE A 63 12.10 -8.72 3.75
N TYR A 64 12.61 -7.84 2.88
CA TYR A 64 14.04 -7.77 2.61
C TYR A 64 14.85 -7.32 3.83
N GLU A 65 14.41 -6.29 4.53
CA GLU A 65 15.08 -5.72 5.71
C GLU A 65 14.82 -6.49 7.01
N ARG A 66 13.91 -7.47 6.99
CA ARG A 66 13.66 -8.32 8.16
C ARG A 66 14.81 -9.29 8.38
N THR A 67 15.24 -9.42 9.63
CA THR A 67 16.29 -10.38 10.02
C THR A 67 15.80 -11.82 9.87
N VAL A 68 16.69 -12.69 9.37
CA VAL A 68 16.41 -14.12 9.29
C VAL A 68 16.48 -14.75 10.68
N THR A 69 15.43 -15.47 11.07
CA THR A 69 15.38 -16.22 12.33
C THR A 69 15.72 -17.70 12.10
N PRO A 70 16.28 -18.42 13.11
CA PRO A 70 16.62 -19.83 12.96
C PRO A 70 15.42 -20.74 12.68
N GLN A 71 14.23 -20.33 13.10
CA GLN A 71 13.00 -21.10 12.94
C GLN A 71 11.87 -20.20 12.41
N ALA A 72 11.02 -20.78 11.57
CA ALA A 72 9.77 -20.14 11.18
C ALA A 72 8.87 -19.98 12.40
N THR A 73 8.35 -18.79 12.61
CA THR A 73 7.43 -18.47 13.71
C THR A 73 6.09 -18.00 13.15
N MET A 74 4.99 -18.43 13.80
CA MET A 74 3.64 -18.01 13.40
C MET A 74 2.78 -17.71 14.62
N GLN A 75 1.91 -16.72 14.49
CA GLN A 75 0.90 -16.37 15.48
C GLN A 75 -0.48 -16.31 14.80
N LEU A 76 -1.26 -17.35 15.01
CA LEU A 76 -2.57 -17.51 14.35
C LEU A 76 -3.74 -17.17 15.27
N THR A 77 -3.46 -16.76 16.52
CA THR A 77 -4.53 -16.35 17.47
C THR A 77 -5.07 -14.99 17.07
N LEU A 78 -6.35 -14.92 16.70
CA LEU A 78 -7.05 -13.68 16.39
C LEU A 78 -7.02 -12.71 17.59
N PHE A 79 -6.79 -11.45 17.26
CA PHE A 79 -6.77 -10.32 18.23
C PHE A 79 -5.72 -10.46 19.32
N TRP A 80 -4.66 -11.24 19.10
CA TRP A 80 -3.57 -11.37 20.06
C TRP A 80 -2.86 -10.04 20.30
N SER A 81 -2.65 -9.26 19.24
CA SER A 81 -2.04 -7.93 19.27
C SER A 81 -2.81 -6.98 20.19
N TYR A 82 -4.15 -7.03 20.15
CA TYR A 82 -4.98 -6.18 21.03
C TYR A 82 -4.88 -6.54 22.51
N LYS A 83 -4.61 -7.82 22.84
CA LYS A 83 -4.33 -8.22 24.25
C LYS A 83 -3.03 -7.61 24.74
N HIS A 84 -1.99 -7.58 23.90
CA HIS A 84 -0.72 -6.94 24.21
C HIS A 84 -0.88 -5.43 24.41
N ILE A 85 -1.62 -4.77 23.51
CA ILE A 85 -1.95 -3.34 23.62
C ILE A 85 -2.72 -3.04 24.93
N ALA A 86 -3.70 -3.86 25.28
CA ALA A 86 -4.48 -3.71 26.51
C ALA A 86 -3.61 -3.87 27.77
N ASN A 87 -2.54 -4.66 27.69
CA ASN A 87 -1.54 -4.82 28.76
C ASN A 87 -0.46 -3.71 28.76
N GLY A 88 -0.60 -2.68 27.91
CA GLY A 88 0.29 -1.51 27.88
C GLY A 88 1.48 -1.63 26.95
N ASP A 89 1.51 -2.62 26.05
CA ASP A 89 2.56 -2.76 25.03
C ASP A 89 2.41 -1.69 23.95
N LYS A 90 3.22 -0.64 24.05
CA LYS A 90 3.25 0.46 23.08
C LYS A 90 3.91 0.05 21.76
N GLY A 91 4.85 -0.90 21.78
CA GLY A 91 5.49 -1.42 20.57
C GLY A 91 4.45 -2.05 19.65
N MET A 92 3.63 -2.95 20.22
CA MET A 92 2.54 -3.59 19.51
C MET A 92 1.51 -2.60 18.96
N PHE A 93 1.20 -1.52 19.69
CA PHE A 93 0.31 -0.46 19.18
C PHE A 93 0.88 0.19 17.90
N PHE A 94 2.17 0.52 17.89
CA PHE A 94 2.81 1.10 16.71
C PHE A 94 2.90 0.11 15.55
N GLU A 95 3.11 -1.17 15.83
CA GLU A 95 3.13 -2.22 14.80
C GLU A 95 1.78 -2.33 14.09
N VAL A 96 0.69 -2.47 14.84
CA VAL A 96 -0.68 -2.43 14.31
C VAL A 96 -0.94 -1.16 13.50
N PHE A 97 -0.58 0.01 14.05
CA PHE A 97 -0.77 1.29 13.38
C PHE A 97 -0.03 1.35 12.03
N TRP A 98 1.24 0.94 12.00
CA TRP A 98 2.05 0.98 10.78
C TRP A 98 1.58 -0.03 9.73
N ASN A 99 1.08 -1.20 10.10
CA ASN A 99 0.49 -2.14 9.16
C ASN A 99 -0.74 -1.54 8.45
N VAL A 100 -1.62 -0.88 9.20
CA VAL A 100 -2.75 -0.15 8.60
C VAL A 100 -2.26 0.96 7.66
N VAL A 101 -1.34 1.81 8.13
CA VAL A 101 -0.82 2.95 7.35
C VAL A 101 -0.11 2.49 6.07
N LEU A 102 0.63 1.39 6.13
CA LEU A 102 1.37 0.81 5.01
C LEU A 102 0.44 0.35 3.87
N PHE A 103 -0.79 -0.07 4.14
CA PHE A 103 -1.72 -0.53 3.10
C PHE A 103 -2.71 0.54 2.62
N MET A 104 -2.76 1.72 3.26
CA MET A 104 -3.60 2.83 2.79
C MET A 104 -3.19 3.34 1.39
N PRO A 105 -1.91 3.62 1.08
CA PRO A 105 -1.51 4.02 -0.27
C PRO A 105 -1.79 2.94 -1.32
N TYR A 106 -1.65 1.65 -0.98
CA TYR A 106 -2.03 0.57 -1.87
C TYR A 106 -3.50 0.64 -2.25
N GLY A 107 -4.41 0.72 -1.27
CA GLY A 107 -5.86 0.81 -1.50
C GLY A 107 -6.24 2.02 -2.34
N PHE A 108 -5.60 3.16 -2.10
CA PHE A 108 -5.80 4.40 -2.86
C PHE A 108 -5.32 4.28 -4.32
N LEU A 109 -4.07 3.91 -4.54
CA LEU A 109 -3.46 3.82 -5.87
C LEU A 109 -4.09 2.72 -6.73
N ALA A 110 -4.33 1.54 -6.16
CA ALA A 110 -5.01 0.45 -6.85
C ALA A 110 -6.44 0.84 -7.24
N SER A 111 -7.10 1.69 -6.45
CA SER A 111 -8.43 2.24 -6.79
C SER A 111 -8.39 3.19 -7.98
N ILE A 112 -7.31 3.95 -8.19
CA ILE A 112 -7.11 4.80 -9.37
C ILE A 112 -6.98 3.93 -10.62
N VAL A 113 -6.17 2.88 -10.56
CA VAL A 113 -5.90 1.96 -11.69
C VAL A 113 -7.14 1.13 -12.04
N SER A 114 -7.94 0.78 -11.03
CA SER A 114 -9.11 -0.06 -11.21
C SER A 114 -10.22 0.66 -11.99
N LYS A 115 -10.64 0.07 -13.12
CA LYS A 115 -11.73 0.59 -13.95
C LYS A 115 -13.14 0.28 -13.38
N SER A 116 -13.25 -0.66 -12.45
CA SER A 116 -14.53 -1.04 -11.84
C SER A 116 -15.03 0.01 -10.87
N LYS A 117 -16.35 0.28 -10.88
CA LYS A 117 -17.00 1.13 -9.88
C LYS A 117 -16.96 0.52 -8.49
N ALA A 118 -17.21 -0.77 -8.38
CA ALA A 118 -17.09 -1.50 -7.13
C ALA A 118 -15.63 -1.85 -6.84
N LYS A 119 -15.12 -1.47 -5.67
CA LYS A 119 -13.71 -1.65 -5.29
C LYS A 119 -13.46 -2.93 -4.43
N TRP A 120 -14.41 -3.84 -4.35
CA TRP A 120 -14.24 -5.08 -3.58
C TRP A 120 -13.06 -5.93 -4.08
N HIS A 121 -12.77 -5.91 -5.38
CA HIS A 121 -11.61 -6.60 -5.94
C HIS A 121 -10.28 -5.93 -5.56
N VAL A 122 -10.26 -4.62 -5.27
CA VAL A 122 -9.09 -3.94 -4.71
C VAL A 122 -8.86 -4.40 -3.27
N LEU A 123 -9.94 -4.51 -2.47
CA LEU A 123 -9.85 -5.08 -1.14
C LEU A 123 -9.36 -6.53 -1.19
N LEU A 124 -9.94 -7.35 -2.04
CA LEU A 124 -9.52 -8.75 -2.20
C LEU A 124 -8.04 -8.86 -2.60
N SER A 125 -7.59 -8.04 -3.56
CA SER A 125 -6.17 -8.04 -3.97
C SER A 125 -5.23 -7.56 -2.86
N GLY A 126 -5.63 -6.58 -2.05
CA GLY A 126 -4.87 -6.13 -0.89
C GLY A 126 -4.76 -7.21 0.19
N SER A 127 -5.87 -7.89 0.49
CA SER A 127 -5.87 -9.01 1.44
C SER A 127 -5.02 -10.19 0.94
N LEU A 128 -5.11 -10.54 -0.35
CA LEU A 128 -4.27 -11.59 -0.95
C LEU A 128 -2.79 -11.21 -0.94
N LEU A 129 -2.47 -9.94 -1.19
CA LEU A 129 -1.11 -9.43 -1.08
C LEU A 129 -0.58 -9.55 0.34
N SER A 130 -1.39 -9.18 1.35
CA SER A 130 -1.02 -9.35 2.76
C SER A 130 -0.76 -10.82 3.09
N ILE A 131 -1.63 -11.73 2.68
CA ILE A 131 -1.41 -13.17 2.86
C ILE A 131 -0.10 -13.62 2.19
N ALA A 132 0.19 -13.13 0.98
CA ALA A 132 1.44 -13.45 0.28
C ALA A 132 2.67 -12.95 1.03
N ILE A 133 2.61 -11.76 1.65
CA ILE A 133 3.68 -11.22 2.50
C ILE A 133 3.89 -12.15 3.70
N GLU A 134 2.83 -12.48 4.46
CA GLU A 134 2.88 -13.34 5.63
C GLU A 134 3.45 -14.73 5.31
N LEU A 135 3.00 -15.34 4.21
CA LEU A 135 3.54 -16.61 3.75
C LEU A 135 5.02 -16.50 3.33
N THR A 136 5.41 -15.39 2.67
CA THR A 136 6.80 -15.17 2.30
C THR A 136 7.69 -15.02 3.54
N GLN A 137 7.25 -14.30 4.56
CA GLN A 137 7.95 -14.18 5.84
C GLN A 137 8.12 -15.54 6.50
N LEU A 138 7.07 -16.36 6.52
CA LEU A 138 7.11 -17.71 7.07
C LEU A 138 8.14 -18.59 6.35
N PHE A 139 8.09 -18.64 5.00
CA PHE A 139 8.99 -19.49 4.20
C PHE A 139 10.44 -19.00 4.18
N THR A 140 10.65 -17.69 4.27
CA THR A 140 11.99 -17.10 4.29
C THR A 140 12.57 -16.97 5.70
N HIS A 141 11.79 -17.32 6.72
CA HIS A 141 12.12 -17.12 8.15
C HIS A 141 12.43 -15.65 8.49
N ARG A 142 11.74 -14.70 7.83
CA ARG A 142 11.94 -13.26 7.99
C ARG A 142 10.74 -12.62 8.65
N GLY A 143 10.74 -12.62 9.97
CA GLY A 143 9.64 -12.08 10.77
C GLY A 143 8.71 -13.15 11.33
N LEU A 144 7.60 -12.69 11.92
CA LEU A 144 6.54 -13.52 12.47
C LEU A 144 5.35 -13.48 11.51
N CYS A 145 4.88 -14.65 11.07
CA CYS A 145 3.66 -14.76 10.26
C CYS A 145 2.44 -14.56 11.17
N GLU A 146 1.72 -13.45 11.00
CA GLU A 146 0.65 -13.04 11.90
C GLU A 146 -0.71 -12.96 11.20
N PHE A 147 -1.72 -13.60 11.80
CA PHE A 147 -3.07 -13.48 11.26
C PHE A 147 -3.64 -12.06 11.43
N ASP A 148 -3.32 -11.40 12.54
CA ASP A 148 -3.76 -10.03 12.81
C ASP A 148 -3.22 -9.03 11.77
N ASP A 149 -2.04 -9.24 11.22
CA ASP A 149 -1.46 -8.37 10.17
C ASP A 149 -2.28 -8.41 8.88
N ILE A 150 -2.85 -9.58 8.53
CA ILE A 150 -3.77 -9.67 7.39
C ILE A 150 -5.01 -8.79 7.61
N LEU A 151 -5.53 -8.74 8.83
CA LEU A 151 -6.66 -7.87 9.18
C LEU A 151 -6.29 -6.40 9.12
N HIS A 152 -5.14 -6.01 9.71
CA HIS A 152 -4.68 -4.62 9.75
C HIS A 152 -4.38 -4.10 8.34
N ASN A 153 -3.72 -4.88 7.50
CA ASN A 153 -3.41 -4.56 6.12
C ASN A 153 -4.69 -4.45 5.26
N SER A 154 -5.66 -5.34 5.49
CA SER A 154 -6.97 -5.25 4.84
C SER A 154 -7.73 -4.00 5.27
N LEU A 155 -7.69 -3.63 6.55
CA LEU A 155 -8.27 -2.40 7.06
C LEU A 155 -7.60 -1.16 6.43
N GLY A 156 -6.28 -1.15 6.31
CA GLY A 156 -5.53 -0.11 5.61
C GLY A 156 -5.99 0.03 4.15
N THR A 157 -6.17 -1.10 3.46
CA THR A 157 -6.71 -1.12 2.08
C THR A 157 -8.11 -0.50 2.02
N ILE A 158 -9.01 -0.81 2.97
CA ILE A 158 -10.36 -0.23 3.03
C ILE A 158 -10.28 1.28 3.22
N ILE A 159 -9.44 1.76 4.14
CA ILE A 159 -9.25 3.19 4.37
C ILE A 159 -8.73 3.87 3.10
N GLY A 160 -7.76 3.27 2.41
CA GLY A 160 -7.25 3.77 1.13
C GLY A 160 -8.31 3.87 0.04
N ILE A 161 -9.20 2.88 -0.08
CA ILE A 161 -10.37 2.92 -0.96
C ILE A 161 -11.30 4.08 -0.57
N GLY A 162 -11.54 4.26 0.73
CA GLY A 162 -12.35 5.37 1.25
C GLY A 162 -11.77 6.74 0.90
N LEU A 163 -10.46 6.91 1.04
CA LEU A 163 -9.74 8.12 0.65
C LEU A 163 -9.86 8.39 -0.87
N PHE A 164 -9.77 7.34 -1.70
CA PHE A 164 -10.00 7.48 -3.14
C PHE A 164 -11.39 8.04 -3.45
N TYR A 165 -12.46 7.54 -2.84
CA TYR A 165 -13.82 8.06 -3.04
C TYR A 165 -13.97 9.49 -2.52
N LEU A 166 -13.33 9.80 -1.38
CA LEU A 166 -13.35 11.16 -0.84
C LEU A 166 -12.69 12.16 -1.80
N VAL A 167 -11.50 11.86 -2.29
CA VAL A 167 -10.78 12.71 -3.26
C VAL A 167 -11.57 12.84 -4.56
N ALA A 168 -12.10 11.75 -5.10
CA ALA A 168 -12.91 11.77 -6.31
C ALA A 168 -14.15 12.67 -6.14
N LYS A 169 -14.82 12.62 -5.00
CA LYS A 169 -15.98 13.47 -4.68
C LYS A 169 -15.59 14.96 -4.57
N ILE A 170 -14.43 15.26 -4.00
CA ILE A 170 -13.93 16.65 -3.90
C ILE A 170 -13.65 17.19 -5.30
N ILE A 171 -12.95 16.43 -6.16
CA ILE A 171 -12.64 16.84 -7.53
C ILE A 171 -13.93 17.15 -8.30
N LEU A 172 -14.92 16.25 -8.27
CA LEU A 172 -16.20 16.45 -8.95
C LEU A 172 -16.94 17.72 -8.47
N ARG A 173 -16.90 18.03 -7.17
CA ARG A 173 -17.51 19.24 -6.63
C ARG A 173 -16.80 20.52 -7.11
N VAL A 174 -15.48 20.47 -7.19
CA VAL A 174 -14.67 21.60 -7.68
C VAL A 174 -14.99 21.84 -9.17
N GLU A 175 -15.00 20.79 -9.99
CA GLU A 175 -15.34 20.90 -11.42
C GLU A 175 -16.75 21.49 -11.63
N GLN A 176 -17.74 21.01 -10.89
CA GLN A 176 -19.11 21.54 -10.97
C GLN A 176 -19.16 23.03 -10.61
N LYS A 177 -18.45 23.45 -9.56
CA LYS A 177 -18.42 24.87 -9.14
C LYS A 177 -17.80 25.77 -10.23
N TYR A 178 -16.71 25.33 -10.86
CA TYR A 178 -16.07 26.10 -11.93
C TYR A 178 -16.92 26.16 -13.18
N ASN A 179 -17.59 25.08 -13.60
CA ASN A 179 -18.47 25.07 -14.76
C ASN A 179 -19.67 26.01 -14.54
N ILE A 180 -20.27 26.02 -13.35
CA ILE A 180 -21.38 26.99 -13.03
C ILE A 180 -20.89 28.44 -13.13
N GLN A 181 -19.64 28.74 -12.70
CA GLN A 181 -19.10 30.09 -12.82
C GLN A 181 -18.89 30.53 -14.28
N LEU A 182 -18.47 29.64 -15.15
CA LEU A 182 -18.29 29.95 -16.58
C LEU A 182 -19.60 30.18 -17.28
N ASP A 183 -20.65 29.42 -16.92
CA ASP A 183 -22.02 29.59 -17.49
C ASP A 183 -22.71 30.87 -17.02
N THR A 184 -22.29 31.44 -15.87
CA THR A 184 -22.84 32.72 -15.36
C THR A 184 -22.11 33.96 -15.87
N VAL A 185 -20.99 33.83 -16.56
CA VAL A 185 -20.16 34.92 -17.10
C VAL A 185 -20.38 35.12 -18.62
N ASN A 186 -21.02 34.17 -19.30
CA ASN A 186 -21.44 34.23 -20.71
C ASN A 186 -22.93 34.58 -20.82
#